data_e5dc33ca5e16bde91c9ca4bc3711a618
#
_entry.id   e5dc33ca5e16bde91c9ca4bc3711a618
#
_cell.length_a   1.000
_cell.length_b   1.000
_cell.length_c   1.000
_cell.angle_alpha   90.00
_cell.angle_beta   90.00
_cell.angle_gamma   90.00
#
_symmetry.space_group_name_H-M   'P 1'
#
loop_
_entity.id
_entity.type
_entity.pdbx_description
1 polymer ?
#
loop_
_entity_poly.entity_id
_entity_poly.type
_entity_poly.pdbx_seq_one_letter_code
_entity_poly.pdbx_strand_id
1 'polypeptide(L)'
;QISASVKSDGGIRFIGRAGVGVDNIDIGEATNKGITVCNTPGASTRSVVELTIGHLIASTRHIATADRTLRNGEWAKKQLRGSEIGGKRLGLIGFGRIARGVAAIASSFGMEVHAFDPFVDEAPEGVQLHDDVDEIFRYCTHISVHCNLNEQTRNLVNFERISLMPGIGLDGIECGNHIVS
;
A
#
# COMPACT_ATOMS: atom_id res chain seq x y z
N GLN A 1 0.50 -17.00 -15.64
CA GLN A 1 1.02 -18.04 -14.74
C GLN A 1 2.10 -18.80 -15.50
N ILE A 2 3.34 -18.75 -15.01
CA ILE A 2 4.39 -19.67 -15.48
C ILE A 2 4.08 -21.00 -14.80
N SER A 3 3.19 -21.76 -15.42
CA SER A 3 2.77 -23.05 -14.89
C SER A 3 3.86 -24.10 -15.10
N ALA A 4 3.76 -25.20 -14.35
CA ALA A 4 4.62 -26.36 -14.29
C ALA A 4 4.93 -27.09 -15.62
N SER A 5 4.55 -26.54 -16.77
CA SER A 5 4.83 -27.12 -18.10
C SER A 5 6.23 -26.84 -18.64
N VAL A 6 7.13 -26.25 -17.84
CA VAL A 6 8.55 -26.17 -18.20
C VAL A 6 9.14 -27.56 -18.09
N LYS A 7 9.19 -28.24 -19.21
CA LYS A 7 9.75 -29.58 -19.31
C LYS A 7 11.26 -29.56 -19.01
N SER A 8 11.70 -30.53 -18.22
CA SER A 8 13.06 -30.67 -17.71
C SER A 8 14.11 -31.11 -18.75
N ASP A 9 13.78 -31.14 -20.05
CA ASP A 9 14.66 -31.67 -21.09
C ASP A 9 15.61 -30.58 -21.62
N GLY A 10 16.65 -30.27 -20.85
CA GLY A 10 17.76 -29.43 -21.29
C GLY A 10 17.53 -27.93 -21.21
N GLY A 11 16.53 -27.50 -20.45
CA GLY A 11 16.01 -26.20 -20.57
C GLY A 11 16.38 -25.21 -19.48
N ILE A 12 15.40 -24.78 -18.70
CA ILE A 12 15.52 -23.65 -17.79
C ILE A 12 16.19 -24.10 -16.49
N ARG A 13 17.27 -23.44 -16.14
CA ARG A 13 17.99 -23.64 -14.86
C ARG A 13 17.75 -22.48 -13.89
N PHE A 14 17.24 -21.37 -14.41
CA PHE A 14 17.09 -20.14 -13.66
C PHE A 14 15.86 -19.35 -14.13
N ILE A 15 15.09 -18.81 -13.20
CA ILE A 15 13.98 -17.87 -13.43
C ILE A 15 14.28 -16.56 -12.70
N GLY A 16 14.49 -15.47 -13.44
CA GLY A 16 14.66 -14.13 -12.92
C GLY A 16 13.34 -13.35 -13.01
N ARG A 17 12.77 -12.96 -11.89
CA ARG A 17 11.57 -12.10 -11.82
C ARG A 17 12.00 -10.64 -11.62
N ALA A 18 11.79 -9.80 -12.61
CA ALA A 18 11.97 -8.36 -12.48
C ALA A 18 10.80 -7.75 -11.67
N GLY A 19 10.88 -7.81 -10.36
CA GLY A 19 9.85 -7.35 -9.42
C GLY A 19 9.92 -8.09 -8.09
N VAL A 20 9.02 -7.79 -7.17
CA VAL A 20 9.00 -8.35 -5.80
C VAL A 20 8.15 -9.63 -5.74
N GLY A 21 6.88 -9.55 -6.19
CA GLY A 21 5.96 -10.67 -6.12
C GLY A 21 6.34 -11.84 -7.00
N VAL A 22 6.21 -13.05 -6.48
CA VAL A 22 6.48 -14.32 -7.18
C VAL A 22 5.25 -15.23 -7.20
N ASP A 23 4.09 -14.71 -6.88
CA ASP A 23 2.79 -15.40 -6.83
C ASP A 23 2.37 -16.03 -8.16
N ASN A 24 2.92 -15.57 -9.28
CA ASN A 24 2.72 -16.13 -10.60
C ASN A 24 3.73 -17.24 -10.97
N ILE A 25 4.62 -17.63 -10.06
CA ILE A 25 5.63 -18.68 -10.23
C ILE A 25 5.36 -19.78 -9.20
N ASP A 26 5.27 -21.01 -9.66
CA ASP A 26 5.22 -22.17 -8.77
C ASP A 26 6.61 -22.46 -8.22
N ILE A 27 6.91 -21.87 -7.06
CA ILE A 27 8.21 -22.01 -6.38
C ILE A 27 8.47 -23.47 -5.98
N GLY A 28 7.44 -24.19 -5.52
CA GLY A 28 7.55 -25.59 -5.11
C GLY A 28 7.98 -26.47 -6.26
N GLU A 29 7.30 -26.35 -7.41
CA GLU A 29 7.61 -27.11 -8.60
C GLU A 29 8.97 -26.73 -9.20
N ALA A 30 9.32 -25.43 -9.20
CA ALA A 30 10.63 -24.96 -9.62
C ALA A 30 11.75 -25.60 -8.78
N THR A 31 11.58 -25.59 -7.46
CA THR A 31 12.54 -26.20 -6.52
C THR A 31 12.68 -27.72 -6.76
N ASN A 32 11.58 -28.44 -6.93
CA ASN A 32 11.58 -29.88 -7.22
C ASN A 32 12.32 -30.22 -8.52
N LYS A 33 12.33 -29.30 -9.49
CA LYS A 33 13.04 -29.43 -10.76
C LYS A 33 14.47 -28.88 -10.75
N GLY A 34 14.96 -28.43 -9.59
CA GLY A 34 16.30 -27.84 -9.46
C GLY A 34 16.45 -26.50 -10.17
N ILE A 35 15.34 -25.77 -10.39
CA ILE A 35 15.34 -24.45 -11.02
C ILE A 35 15.47 -23.38 -9.94
N THR A 36 16.51 -22.55 -10.04
CA THR A 36 16.70 -21.41 -9.14
C THR A 36 15.75 -20.27 -9.51
N VAL A 37 14.98 -19.77 -8.55
CA VAL A 37 14.12 -18.59 -8.74
C VAL A 37 14.68 -17.42 -7.94
N CYS A 38 14.90 -16.30 -8.63
CA CYS A 38 15.35 -15.05 -8.02
C CYS A 38 14.39 -13.91 -8.37
N ASN A 39 14.26 -12.97 -7.45
CA ASN A 39 13.50 -11.74 -7.66
C ASN A 39 14.37 -10.50 -7.40
N THR A 40 13.83 -9.30 -7.65
CA THR A 40 14.51 -8.02 -7.45
C THR A 40 13.79 -7.16 -6.42
N PRO A 41 13.83 -7.52 -5.12
CA PRO A 41 12.94 -6.95 -4.11
C PRO A 41 13.20 -5.48 -3.78
N GLY A 42 14.36 -4.92 -4.16
CA GLY A 42 14.70 -3.52 -3.95
C GLY A 42 14.46 -2.59 -5.14
N ALA A 43 14.34 -3.15 -6.35
CA ALA A 43 14.39 -2.37 -7.59
C ALA A 43 13.19 -1.41 -7.77
N SER A 44 12.01 -1.80 -7.31
CA SER A 44 10.79 -1.00 -7.44
C SER A 44 10.42 -0.19 -6.20
N THR A 45 11.20 -0.25 -5.12
CA THR A 45 10.83 0.38 -3.84
C THR A 45 10.50 1.84 -4.01
N ARG A 46 11.38 2.63 -4.64
CA ARG A 46 11.19 4.07 -4.81
C ARG A 46 9.98 4.40 -5.68
N SER A 47 9.82 3.72 -6.80
CA SER A 47 8.70 3.96 -7.72
C SER A 47 7.34 3.64 -7.07
N VAL A 48 7.27 2.59 -6.23
CA VAL A 48 6.04 2.27 -5.49
C VAL A 48 5.76 3.28 -4.39
N VAL A 49 6.80 3.77 -3.68
CA VAL A 49 6.65 4.88 -2.71
C VAL A 49 6.06 6.11 -3.39
N GLU A 50 6.65 6.54 -4.51
CA GLU A 50 6.17 7.71 -5.26
C GLU A 50 4.74 7.53 -5.75
N LEU A 51 4.39 6.35 -6.26
CA LEU A 51 3.03 6.03 -6.70
C LEU A 51 2.03 6.05 -5.54
N THR A 52 2.40 5.49 -4.38
CA THR A 52 1.56 5.50 -3.17
C THR A 52 1.24 6.93 -2.72
N ILE A 53 2.25 7.80 -2.66
CA ILE A 53 2.05 9.21 -2.33
C ILE A 53 1.19 9.90 -3.40
N GLY A 54 1.42 9.59 -4.67
CA GLY A 54 0.60 10.10 -5.77
C GLY A 54 -0.88 9.71 -5.62
N HIS A 55 -1.18 8.45 -5.29
CA HIS A 55 -2.55 7.99 -5.03
C HIS A 55 -3.17 8.64 -3.80
N LEU A 56 -2.40 8.79 -2.72
CA LEU A 56 -2.85 9.45 -1.50
C LEU A 56 -3.33 10.89 -1.80
N ILE A 57 -2.51 11.66 -2.51
CA ILE A 57 -2.84 13.04 -2.89
C ILE A 57 -3.99 13.05 -3.92
N ALA A 58 -3.95 12.17 -4.92
CA ALA A 58 -4.95 12.15 -5.98
C ALA A 58 -6.35 11.81 -5.45
N SER A 59 -6.45 10.89 -4.49
CA SER A 59 -7.73 10.50 -3.86
C SER A 59 -8.30 11.63 -3.00
N THR A 60 -7.48 12.25 -2.15
CA THR A 60 -7.92 13.30 -1.22
C THR A 60 -8.25 14.63 -1.92
N ARG A 61 -7.61 14.92 -3.03
CA ARG A 61 -7.75 16.17 -3.80
C ARG A 61 -8.58 16.01 -5.07
N HIS A 62 -9.17 14.83 -5.30
CA HIS A 62 -10.00 14.50 -6.46
C HIS A 62 -9.33 14.75 -7.83
N ILE A 63 -7.99 14.57 -7.92
CA ILE A 63 -7.21 14.96 -9.11
C ILE A 63 -7.70 14.26 -10.37
N ALA A 64 -7.95 12.95 -10.31
CA ALA A 64 -8.43 12.17 -11.46
C ALA A 64 -9.81 12.63 -11.94
N THR A 65 -10.69 12.99 -10.99
CA THR A 65 -12.02 13.52 -11.34
C THR A 65 -11.91 14.92 -11.91
N ALA A 66 -11.04 15.77 -11.36
CA ALA A 66 -10.79 17.12 -11.87
C ALA A 66 -10.27 17.11 -13.31
N ASP A 67 -9.29 16.25 -13.61
CA ASP A 67 -8.76 16.08 -14.97
C ASP A 67 -9.86 15.62 -15.95
N ARG A 68 -10.64 14.60 -15.56
CA ARG A 68 -11.73 14.07 -16.39
C ARG A 68 -12.81 15.11 -16.69
N THR A 69 -13.30 15.83 -15.67
CA THR A 69 -14.35 16.84 -15.85
C THR A 69 -13.84 17.99 -16.72
N LEU A 70 -12.60 18.45 -16.49
CA LEU A 70 -12.02 19.53 -17.28
C LEU A 70 -11.86 19.13 -18.76
N ARG A 71 -11.42 17.91 -19.05
CA ARG A 71 -11.35 17.39 -20.43
C ARG A 71 -12.70 17.30 -21.13
N ASN A 72 -13.77 17.09 -20.36
CA ASN A 72 -15.14 17.10 -20.85
C ASN A 72 -15.73 18.53 -20.98
N GLY A 73 -14.94 19.57 -20.73
CA GLY A 73 -15.37 20.96 -20.80
C GLY A 73 -16.13 21.46 -19.57
N GLU A 74 -16.13 20.70 -18.46
CA GLU A 74 -16.83 21.03 -17.23
C GLU A 74 -15.87 21.67 -16.21
N TRP A 75 -16.24 22.85 -15.66
CA TRP A 75 -15.51 23.54 -14.60
C TRP A 75 -16.08 23.18 -13.22
N ALA A 76 -15.68 22.01 -12.68
CA ALA A 76 -16.25 21.42 -11.47
C ALA A 76 -15.59 21.89 -10.14
N LYS A 77 -14.87 23.02 -10.11
CA LYS A 77 -14.07 23.50 -8.97
C LYS A 77 -14.79 23.46 -7.63
N LYS A 78 -16.09 23.82 -7.60
CA LYS A 78 -16.87 23.88 -6.36
C LYS A 78 -17.18 22.51 -5.76
N GLN A 79 -17.30 21.48 -6.62
CA GLN A 79 -17.61 20.10 -6.21
C GLN A 79 -16.35 19.29 -5.84
N LEU A 80 -15.17 19.77 -6.24
CA LEU A 80 -13.89 19.07 -6.07
C LEU A 80 -12.99 19.73 -5.01
N ARG A 81 -13.60 20.06 -3.87
CA ARG A 81 -12.89 20.79 -2.81
C ARG A 81 -11.74 19.96 -2.20
N GLY A 82 -11.99 18.67 -1.97
CA GLY A 82 -11.04 17.77 -1.32
C GLY A 82 -10.67 18.20 0.11
N SER A 83 -9.72 17.50 0.72
CA SER A 83 -9.16 17.78 2.04
C SER A 83 -7.64 17.85 1.99
N GLU A 84 -7.04 18.56 2.97
CA GLU A 84 -5.60 18.53 3.20
C GLU A 84 -5.21 17.25 3.91
N ILE A 85 -3.99 16.74 3.63
CA ILE A 85 -3.44 15.55 4.30
C ILE A 85 -2.65 15.90 5.56
N GLY A 86 -2.17 17.14 5.69
CA GLY A 86 -1.50 17.62 6.90
C GLY A 86 -2.40 17.51 8.13
N GLY A 87 -1.84 17.05 9.24
CA GLY A 87 -2.58 16.78 10.49
C GLY A 87 -3.51 15.57 10.43
N LYS A 88 -3.54 14.80 9.34
CA LYS A 88 -4.31 13.57 9.24
C LYS A 88 -3.45 12.36 9.63
N ARG A 89 -4.11 11.26 10.03
CA ARG A 89 -3.44 10.02 10.43
C ARG A 89 -3.39 9.05 9.27
N LEU A 90 -2.15 8.62 8.94
CA LEU A 90 -1.86 7.60 7.94
C LEU A 90 -1.51 6.29 8.63
N GLY A 91 -2.28 5.25 8.38
CA GLY A 91 -1.99 3.89 8.79
C GLY A 91 -1.27 3.11 7.69
N LEU A 92 -0.18 2.48 8.05
CA LEU A 92 0.62 1.64 7.15
C LEU A 92 0.50 0.17 7.60
N ILE A 93 -0.11 -0.67 6.77
CA ILE A 93 -0.26 -2.09 7.05
C ILE A 93 0.83 -2.87 6.29
N GLY A 94 1.76 -3.49 7.02
CA GLY A 94 3.03 -3.98 6.51
C GLY A 94 4.08 -2.86 6.52
N PHE A 95 5.07 -2.95 7.44
CA PHE A 95 6.05 -1.87 7.66
C PHE A 95 7.45 -2.23 7.12
N GLY A 96 7.48 -2.72 5.88
CA GLY A 96 8.69 -3.03 5.13
C GLY A 96 9.33 -1.79 4.46
N ARG A 97 10.22 -2.03 3.49
CA ARG A 97 10.97 -0.98 2.76
C ARG A 97 10.09 0.10 2.15
N ILE A 98 8.98 -0.30 1.50
CA ILE A 98 8.06 0.64 0.84
C ILE A 98 7.36 1.51 1.89
N ALA A 99 6.74 0.89 2.90
CA ALA A 99 6.02 1.61 3.94
C ALA A 99 6.91 2.60 4.71
N ARG A 100 8.17 2.23 5.01
CA ARG A 100 9.15 3.13 5.61
C ARG A 100 9.45 4.34 4.71
N GLY A 101 9.55 4.15 3.41
CA GLY A 101 9.70 5.25 2.45
C GLY A 101 8.47 6.16 2.39
N VAL A 102 7.27 5.56 2.41
CA VAL A 102 5.99 6.31 2.47
C VAL A 102 5.89 7.09 3.77
N ALA A 103 6.23 6.48 4.92
CA ALA A 103 6.24 7.12 6.24
C ALA A 103 7.09 8.40 6.25
N ALA A 104 8.32 8.33 5.75
CA ALA A 104 9.24 9.47 5.71
C ALA A 104 8.67 10.66 4.91
N ILE A 105 8.03 10.39 3.76
CA ILE A 105 7.43 11.45 2.93
C ILE A 105 6.13 11.96 3.57
N ALA A 106 5.27 11.08 4.07
CA ALA A 106 4.01 11.47 4.71
C ALA A 106 4.24 12.32 5.96
N SER A 107 5.25 11.98 6.78
CA SER A 107 5.66 12.82 7.92
C SER A 107 6.11 14.21 7.49
N SER A 108 6.80 14.35 6.36
CA SER A 108 7.21 15.67 5.82
C SER A 108 6.03 16.51 5.33
N PHE A 109 4.89 15.89 5.01
CA PHE A 109 3.62 16.58 4.76
C PHE A 109 2.85 16.93 6.03
N GLY A 110 3.39 16.61 7.22
CA GLY A 110 2.73 16.87 8.50
C GLY A 110 1.66 15.84 8.86
N MET A 111 1.69 14.64 8.27
CA MET A 111 0.80 13.56 8.70
C MET A 111 1.34 12.88 9.97
N GLU A 112 0.44 12.42 10.83
CA GLU A 112 0.76 11.50 11.92
C GLU A 112 0.80 10.07 11.34
N VAL A 113 1.93 9.38 11.50
CA VAL A 113 2.13 8.07 10.88
C VAL A 113 2.00 6.96 11.92
N HIS A 114 1.10 6.02 11.63
CA HIS A 114 0.86 4.81 12.40
C HIS A 114 1.22 3.59 11.54
N ALA A 115 1.74 2.54 12.14
CA ALA A 115 2.12 1.33 11.41
C ALA A 115 1.71 0.06 12.18
N PHE A 116 1.43 -0.99 11.42
CA PHE A 116 1.25 -2.34 11.93
C PHE A 116 2.05 -3.32 11.05
N ASP A 117 2.88 -4.11 11.69
CA ASP A 117 3.58 -5.25 11.06
C ASP A 117 3.92 -6.26 12.16
N PRO A 118 3.46 -7.53 12.09
CA PRO A 118 3.70 -8.53 13.13
C PRO A 118 5.15 -8.99 13.25
N PHE A 119 6.03 -8.54 12.36
CA PHE A 119 7.46 -8.90 12.32
C PHE A 119 8.38 -7.72 12.63
N VAL A 120 7.82 -6.61 13.09
CA VAL A 120 8.58 -5.38 13.37
C VAL A 120 8.31 -4.94 14.81
N ASP A 121 9.37 -4.97 15.63
CA ASP A 121 9.30 -4.58 17.05
C ASP A 121 9.65 -3.11 17.27
N GLU A 122 10.31 -2.45 16.30
CA GLU A 122 10.78 -1.07 16.40
C GLU A 122 10.47 -0.27 15.15
N ALA A 123 9.99 0.95 15.34
CA ALA A 123 9.75 1.92 14.29
C ALA A 123 10.66 3.15 14.44
N PRO A 124 10.94 3.89 13.34
CA PRO A 124 11.65 5.17 13.42
C PRO A 124 10.91 6.19 14.28
N GLU A 125 11.64 7.16 14.81
CA GLU A 125 11.05 8.29 15.52
C GLU A 125 9.96 8.97 14.69
N GLY A 126 8.83 9.29 15.33
CA GLY A 126 7.66 9.89 14.67
C GLY A 126 6.71 8.89 14.02
N VAL A 127 6.95 7.58 14.12
CA VAL A 127 6.02 6.53 13.68
C VAL A 127 5.52 5.76 14.89
N GLN A 128 4.21 5.72 15.09
CA GLN A 128 3.57 4.95 16.15
C GLN A 128 3.30 3.53 15.66
N LEU A 129 3.98 2.54 16.27
CA LEU A 129 3.73 1.13 16.00
C LEU A 129 2.55 0.63 16.84
N HIS A 130 1.73 -0.23 16.27
CA HIS A 130 0.58 -0.87 16.90
C HIS A 130 0.73 -2.38 16.89
N ASP A 131 0.22 -3.04 17.92
CA ASP A 131 0.24 -4.51 18.07
C ASP A 131 -0.96 -5.18 17.38
N ASP A 132 -2.02 -4.42 17.11
CA ASP A 132 -3.24 -4.91 16.48
C ASP A 132 -3.56 -4.10 15.21
N VAL A 133 -3.80 -4.80 14.11
CA VAL A 133 -4.19 -4.19 12.83
C VAL A 133 -5.50 -3.42 12.94
N ASP A 134 -6.43 -3.83 13.80
CA ASP A 134 -7.71 -3.15 13.98
C ASP A 134 -7.53 -1.75 14.58
N GLU A 135 -6.46 -1.50 15.33
CA GLU A 135 -6.13 -0.16 15.81
C GLU A 135 -5.81 0.79 14.66
N ILE A 136 -5.13 0.31 13.60
CA ILE A 136 -4.90 1.10 12.38
C ILE A 136 -6.22 1.58 11.80
N PHE A 137 -7.22 0.70 11.71
CA PHE A 137 -8.54 1.09 11.20
C PHE A 137 -9.30 2.02 12.15
N ARG A 138 -9.16 1.85 13.48
CA ARG A 138 -9.83 2.73 14.45
C ARG A 138 -9.24 4.13 14.52
N TYR A 139 -7.94 4.27 14.34
CA TYR A 139 -7.25 5.55 14.52
C TYR A 139 -7.03 6.33 13.22
N CYS A 140 -6.85 5.65 12.09
CA CYS A 140 -6.40 6.29 10.87
C CYS A 140 -7.55 6.62 9.92
N THR A 141 -7.48 7.79 9.29
CA THR A 141 -8.40 8.22 8.24
C THR A 141 -7.88 7.85 6.84
N HIS A 142 -6.58 7.61 6.74
CA HIS A 142 -5.91 7.20 5.52
C HIS A 142 -5.15 5.93 5.80
N ILE A 143 -5.30 4.91 4.96
CA ILE A 143 -4.63 3.62 5.12
C ILE A 143 -3.94 3.24 3.82
N SER A 144 -2.70 2.76 3.93
CA SER A 144 -1.96 2.21 2.81
C SER A 144 -1.48 0.79 3.13
N VAL A 145 -1.75 -0.14 2.21
CA VAL A 145 -1.48 -1.57 2.41
C VAL A 145 -0.21 -1.95 1.65
N HIS A 146 0.77 -2.48 2.38
CA HIS A 146 2.11 -2.85 1.86
C HIS A 146 2.54 -4.27 2.25
N CYS A 147 1.61 -5.08 2.75
CA CYS A 147 1.89 -6.48 3.08
C CYS A 147 1.71 -7.38 1.84
N ASN A 148 2.42 -8.51 1.83
CA ASN A 148 2.24 -9.53 0.81
C ASN A 148 0.90 -10.25 0.97
N LEU A 149 0.30 -10.69 -0.15
CA LEU A 149 -0.88 -11.53 -0.12
C LEU A 149 -0.50 -12.97 0.29
N ASN A 150 -1.08 -13.43 1.40
CA ASN A 150 -0.98 -14.79 1.91
C ASN A 150 -2.29 -15.17 2.62
N GLU A 151 -2.35 -16.32 3.26
CA GLU A 151 -3.56 -16.77 3.97
C GLU A 151 -3.95 -15.85 5.12
N GLN A 152 -2.98 -15.26 5.82
CA GLN A 152 -3.20 -14.35 6.96
C GLN A 152 -3.64 -12.96 6.52
N THR A 153 -3.17 -12.50 5.36
CA THR A 153 -3.46 -11.16 4.82
C THR A 153 -4.62 -11.15 3.82
N ARG A 154 -5.11 -12.34 3.44
CA ARG A 154 -6.30 -12.47 2.57
C ARG A 154 -7.51 -11.87 3.28
N ASN A 155 -8.21 -10.98 2.59
CA ASN A 155 -9.37 -10.24 3.13
C ASN A 155 -9.04 -9.42 4.39
N LEU A 156 -7.77 -9.00 4.54
CA LEU A 156 -7.36 -8.15 5.66
C LEU A 156 -8.14 -6.83 5.65
N VAL A 157 -8.33 -6.25 4.48
CA VAL A 157 -9.26 -5.12 4.29
C VAL A 157 -10.63 -5.70 3.95
N ASN A 158 -11.58 -5.54 4.86
CA ASN A 158 -12.94 -6.05 4.73
C ASN A 158 -13.95 -5.02 5.26
N PHE A 159 -15.24 -5.31 5.09
CA PHE A 159 -16.32 -4.39 5.50
C PHE A 159 -16.29 -4.09 7.00
N GLU A 160 -16.02 -5.10 7.83
CA GLU A 160 -15.99 -4.96 9.30
C GLU A 160 -14.90 -3.95 9.71
N ARG A 161 -13.68 -4.11 9.20
CA ARG A 161 -12.56 -3.22 9.48
C ARG A 161 -12.76 -1.81 8.91
N ILE A 162 -13.28 -1.71 7.68
CA ILE A 162 -13.62 -0.40 7.10
C ILE A 162 -14.63 0.34 7.98
N SER A 163 -15.58 -0.38 8.58
CA SER A 163 -16.57 0.21 9.50
C SER A 163 -15.99 0.72 10.81
N LEU A 164 -14.76 0.32 11.16
CA LEU A 164 -14.04 0.86 12.33
C LEU A 164 -13.43 2.25 12.06
N MET A 165 -13.25 2.62 10.78
CA MET A 165 -12.56 3.87 10.43
C MET A 165 -13.34 5.09 10.91
N PRO A 166 -12.65 6.09 11.45
CA PRO A 166 -13.30 7.32 11.92
C PRO A 166 -13.90 8.08 10.73
N GLY A 167 -15.18 8.47 10.85
CA GLY A 167 -15.85 9.31 9.84
C GLY A 167 -15.41 10.77 9.86
N ILE A 168 -14.74 11.21 10.94
CA ILE A 168 -14.39 12.61 11.21
C ILE A 168 -12.88 12.68 11.46
N GLY A 169 -12.19 13.62 10.81
CA GLY A 169 -10.78 13.90 11.06
C GLY A 169 -10.52 14.56 12.42
N LEU A 170 -9.24 14.68 12.79
CA LEU A 170 -8.80 15.31 14.05
C LEU A 170 -9.25 16.78 14.20
N ASP A 171 -9.49 17.45 13.08
CA ASP A 171 -9.98 18.83 13.00
C ASP A 171 -11.52 18.94 13.13
N GLY A 172 -12.23 17.83 13.35
CA GLY A 172 -13.68 17.78 13.42
C GLY A 172 -14.39 17.95 12.06
N ILE A 173 -13.64 17.96 10.97
CA ILE A 173 -14.17 18.06 9.61
C ILE A 173 -14.37 16.65 9.06
N GLU A 174 -15.51 16.38 8.44
CA GLU A 174 -15.71 15.15 7.70
C GLU A 174 -14.62 15.05 6.61
N CYS A 175 -13.67 14.14 6.81
CA CYS A 175 -12.74 13.75 5.78
C CYS A 175 -13.16 12.35 5.30
N GLY A 176 -13.34 12.18 4.02
CA GLY A 176 -13.56 10.85 3.47
C GLY A 176 -12.42 9.90 3.90
N ASN A 177 -12.77 8.67 4.24
CA ASN A 177 -11.76 7.65 4.51
C ASN A 177 -11.12 7.20 3.19
N HIS A 178 -9.79 7.07 3.16
CA HIS A 178 -9.03 6.73 1.98
C HIS A 178 -8.17 5.50 2.23
N ILE A 179 -8.31 4.49 1.36
CA ILE A 179 -7.46 3.29 1.36
C ILE A 179 -6.74 3.24 0.02
N VAL A 180 -5.41 3.11 0.05
CA VAL A 180 -4.54 2.97 -1.11
C VAL A 180 -3.66 1.73 -0.97
N SER A 181 -3.33 1.12 -2.11
CA SER A 181 -2.55 -0.12 -2.16
C SER A 181 -1.57 -0.09 -3.34
#